data_ea95c504bf8bbbaf0d20ae034b307bce
#
_entry.id   ea95c504bf8bbbaf0d20ae034b307bce
#
_cell.length_a   1.000
_cell.length_b   1.000
_cell.length_c   1.000
_cell.angle_alpha   90.00
_cell.angle_beta   90.00
_cell.angle_gamma   90.00
#
_symmetry.space_group_name_H-M   'P 1'
#
loop_
_entity.id
_entity.type
_entity.pdbx_description
1 polymer ?
#
loop_
_entity_poly.entity_id
_entity_poly.type
_entity_poly.pdbx_seq_one_letter_code
_entity_poly.pdbx_strand_id
1 'polypeptide(L)'
;MGSTVAVVGGGYGGAAVAKALDAGADVVLIEPRDAFVQAAGALRALVQPDWAENIFFPYDRLLRRGRVVRDRAASVDPRGVTLASGARVDADYIVLASGSGYPYPAKIESDDAAGALERLRATHKELAGAGRVLIAGAGPVGLELAGEIKAVWPEKAVTIVDPAAELLPGFLPEVREELHRQLAELGVDLRLETSLAAPPPVGPAVAGTFTVRAGDAEITADIWFRAHGVSPNADRLGAGLGDVRTGDGRLRVTERLNVRGHDHVYALGDITDVPEAKMAAHAMRHADVVAANIGAQVRGEPPAAVYEPSPVRFILLPLGPEGGVGQAPGDDGAPFLMPAAQVSEYKGRALMTERFAELFGTA
;
A
#
# COMPACT_ATOMS: atom_id res chain seq x y z
N MET A 1 33.44 12.94 7.00
CA MET A 1 32.03 13.14 6.60
C MET A 1 31.37 11.77 6.77
N GLY A 2 30.15 11.71 7.27
CA GLY A 2 29.41 10.44 7.35
C GLY A 2 28.99 9.95 5.97
N SER A 3 28.70 8.66 5.83
CA SER A 3 28.18 8.11 4.57
C SER A 3 26.81 8.68 4.27
N THR A 4 26.56 9.04 2.99
CA THR A 4 25.28 9.56 2.52
C THR A 4 24.40 8.40 2.05
N VAL A 5 23.16 8.36 2.55
CA VAL A 5 22.13 7.38 2.14
C VAL A 5 20.97 8.10 1.48
N ALA A 6 20.77 7.86 0.18
CA ALA A 6 19.60 8.35 -0.54
C ALA A 6 18.47 7.34 -0.49
N VAL A 7 17.31 7.72 0.08
CA VAL A 7 16.10 6.90 0.13
C VAL A 7 15.09 7.47 -0.87
N VAL A 8 14.70 6.68 -1.85
CA VAL A 8 13.78 7.08 -2.93
C VAL A 8 12.39 6.56 -2.62
N GLY A 9 11.50 7.46 -2.20
CA GLY A 9 10.12 7.18 -1.80
C GLY A 9 9.94 7.15 -0.28
N GLY A 10 9.00 7.94 0.22
CA GLY A 10 8.65 8.10 1.64
C GLY A 10 7.43 7.29 2.08
N GLY A 11 7.12 6.17 1.41
CA GLY A 11 6.06 5.26 1.83
C GLY A 11 6.40 4.49 3.11
N TYR A 12 5.64 3.45 3.44
CA TYR A 12 5.79 2.67 4.67
C TYR A 12 7.23 2.22 4.95
N GLY A 13 7.86 1.55 3.98
CA GLY A 13 9.22 1.04 4.15
C GLY A 13 10.27 2.15 4.03
N GLY A 14 10.07 3.12 3.11
CA GLY A 14 11.03 4.22 2.93
C GLY A 14 11.12 5.15 4.13
N ALA A 15 10.00 5.52 4.75
CA ALA A 15 9.98 6.30 5.99
C ALA A 15 10.64 5.53 7.15
N ALA A 16 10.32 4.22 7.27
CA ALA A 16 10.89 3.38 8.32
C ALA A 16 12.42 3.25 8.20
N VAL A 17 12.95 2.94 7.01
CA VAL A 17 14.40 2.80 6.81
C VAL A 17 15.13 4.13 6.95
N ALA A 18 14.53 5.22 6.47
CA ALA A 18 15.11 6.56 6.60
C ALA A 18 15.26 6.95 8.08
N LYS A 19 14.21 6.75 8.90
CA LYS A 19 14.25 7.00 10.34
C LYS A 19 15.27 6.11 11.07
N ALA A 20 15.33 4.82 10.73
CA ALA A 20 16.26 3.88 11.35
C ALA A 20 17.73 4.24 11.08
N LEU A 21 18.05 4.78 9.92
CA LEU A 21 19.41 5.17 9.54
C LEU A 21 19.80 6.59 9.97
N ASP A 22 18.85 7.45 10.35
CA ASP A 22 19.06 8.87 10.61
C ASP A 22 20.09 9.16 11.71
N ALA A 23 20.26 8.27 12.68
CA ALA A 23 21.26 8.45 13.74
C ALA A 23 22.69 8.15 13.29
N GLY A 24 22.88 7.30 12.27
CA GLY A 24 24.18 6.74 11.87
C GLY A 24 24.72 7.24 10.52
N ALA A 25 23.90 7.87 9.70
CA ALA A 25 24.25 8.31 8.35
C ALA A 25 23.67 9.70 8.03
N ASP A 26 24.15 10.32 6.94
CA ASP A 26 23.52 11.49 6.33
C ASP A 26 22.37 11.03 5.40
N VAL A 27 21.15 10.97 5.94
CA VAL A 27 19.99 10.47 5.23
C VAL A 27 19.34 11.56 4.39
N VAL A 28 19.13 11.28 3.11
CA VAL A 28 18.39 12.14 2.18
C VAL A 28 17.15 11.37 1.70
N LEU A 29 15.99 11.67 2.26
CA LEU A 29 14.72 11.11 1.81
C LEU A 29 14.17 11.94 0.65
N ILE A 30 14.01 11.32 -0.52
CA ILE A 30 13.48 11.94 -1.73
C ILE A 30 12.02 11.52 -1.88
N GLU A 31 11.09 12.45 -1.66
CA GLU A 31 9.64 12.21 -1.70
C GLU A 31 8.92 13.47 -2.22
N PRO A 32 8.10 13.38 -3.27
CA PRO A 32 7.41 14.56 -3.82
C PRO A 32 6.28 15.08 -2.93
N ARG A 33 5.68 14.24 -2.09
CA ARG A 33 4.55 14.62 -1.23
C ARG A 33 5.02 15.41 0.00
N ASP A 34 4.15 16.27 0.50
CA ASP A 34 4.36 17.00 1.75
C ASP A 34 4.09 16.17 3.00
N ALA A 35 3.30 15.11 2.86
CA ALA A 35 2.98 14.21 3.95
C ALA A 35 2.99 12.73 3.49
N PHE A 36 3.33 11.85 4.40
CA PHE A 36 3.06 10.43 4.23
C PHE A 36 1.55 10.21 4.24
N VAL A 37 1.07 9.40 3.31
CA VAL A 37 -0.33 9.01 3.22
C VAL A 37 -0.45 7.54 3.63
N GLN A 38 -1.16 7.29 4.71
CA GLN A 38 -1.46 5.94 5.17
C GLN A 38 -2.54 5.31 4.29
N ALA A 39 -2.12 4.64 3.22
CA ALA A 39 -3.01 4.06 2.22
C ALA A 39 -4.04 3.07 2.81
N ALA A 40 -3.70 2.36 3.89
CA ALA A 40 -4.64 1.45 4.55
C ALA A 40 -5.86 2.18 5.14
N GLY A 41 -5.73 3.47 5.48
CA GLY A 41 -6.83 4.29 5.97
C GLY A 41 -7.60 5.05 4.89
N ALA A 42 -7.14 5.02 3.63
CA ALA A 42 -7.72 5.83 2.56
C ALA A 42 -9.20 5.49 2.26
N LEU A 43 -9.59 4.23 2.44
CA LEU A 43 -10.97 3.78 2.21
C LEU A 43 -11.92 4.33 3.29
N ARG A 44 -11.49 4.35 4.55
CA ARG A 44 -12.24 5.01 5.63
C ARG A 44 -12.28 6.52 5.45
N ALA A 45 -11.16 7.14 5.09
CA ALA A 45 -11.08 8.56 4.81
C ALA A 45 -12.07 9.00 3.70
N LEU A 46 -12.34 8.12 2.73
CA LEU A 46 -13.35 8.35 1.70
C LEU A 46 -14.76 8.37 2.27
N VAL A 47 -15.13 7.45 3.15
CA VAL A 47 -16.50 7.31 3.67
C VAL A 47 -16.76 8.15 4.92
N GLN A 48 -15.70 8.58 5.62
CA GLN A 48 -15.74 9.40 6.83
C GLN A 48 -14.81 10.63 6.69
N PRO A 49 -15.27 11.70 6.04
CA PRO A 49 -14.41 12.85 5.72
C PRO A 49 -13.90 13.60 6.96
N ASP A 50 -14.61 13.55 8.09
CA ASP A 50 -14.15 14.14 9.35
C ASP A 50 -13.00 13.35 9.98
N TRP A 51 -12.85 12.09 9.63
CA TRP A 51 -11.74 11.23 10.04
C TRP A 51 -10.54 11.31 9.07
N ALA A 52 -10.74 11.85 7.87
CA ALA A 52 -9.79 11.76 6.77
C ALA A 52 -8.40 12.37 7.06
N GLU A 53 -8.30 13.34 7.97
CA GLU A 53 -7.02 13.97 8.33
C GLU A 53 -6.07 12.99 9.04
N ASN A 54 -6.60 11.94 9.69
CA ASN A 54 -5.80 10.96 10.43
C ASN A 54 -4.88 10.09 9.56
N ILE A 55 -5.00 10.14 8.23
CA ILE A 55 -4.12 9.36 7.34
C ILE A 55 -2.91 10.14 6.84
N PHE A 56 -2.79 11.44 7.16
CA PHE A 56 -1.72 12.32 6.69
C PHE A 56 -0.74 12.63 7.81
N PHE A 57 0.53 12.29 7.59
CA PHE A 57 1.61 12.51 8.56
C PHE A 57 2.72 13.33 7.91
N PRO A 58 2.92 14.61 8.29
CA PRO A 58 3.98 15.45 7.77
C PRO A 58 5.36 14.84 8.02
N TYR A 59 6.28 15.05 7.07
CA TYR A 59 7.65 14.54 7.19
C TYR A 59 8.55 15.35 8.12
N ASP A 60 8.11 16.51 8.60
CA ASP A 60 8.91 17.51 9.32
C ASP A 60 9.63 16.96 10.55
N ARG A 61 9.06 15.96 11.21
CA ARG A 61 9.62 15.35 12.43
C ARG A 61 10.11 13.92 12.23
N LEU A 62 10.08 13.41 10.99
CA LEU A 62 10.52 12.06 10.70
C LEU A 62 12.02 11.88 10.97
N LEU A 63 12.83 12.81 10.47
CA LEU A 63 14.29 12.80 10.59
C LEU A 63 14.76 13.90 11.54
N ARG A 64 15.81 13.60 12.32
CA ARG A 64 16.43 14.54 13.26
C ARG A 64 17.72 15.15 12.71
N ARG A 65 18.46 14.42 11.89
CA ARG A 65 19.77 14.78 11.32
C ARG A 65 19.75 14.85 9.81
N GLY A 66 19.04 13.90 9.18
CA GLY A 66 18.83 13.87 7.75
C GLY A 66 17.86 14.94 7.26
N ARG A 67 17.60 14.95 5.98
CA ARG A 67 16.67 15.90 5.35
C ARG A 67 15.70 15.19 4.38
N VAL A 68 14.54 15.76 4.22
CA VAL A 68 13.56 15.40 3.20
C VAL A 68 13.71 16.37 2.03
N VAL A 69 13.91 15.82 0.84
CA VAL A 69 13.93 16.56 -0.42
C VAL A 69 12.59 16.38 -1.09
N ARG A 70 11.78 17.42 -1.09
CA ARG A 70 10.44 17.42 -1.69
C ARG A 70 10.56 17.52 -3.21
N ASP A 71 10.95 16.42 -3.83
CA ASP A 71 11.10 16.30 -5.29
C ASP A 71 10.89 14.84 -5.71
N ARG A 72 10.76 14.63 -6.99
CA ARG A 72 10.56 13.33 -7.61
C ARG A 72 11.88 12.82 -8.21
N ALA A 73 12.23 11.58 -7.91
CA ALA A 73 13.34 10.94 -8.61
C ALA A 73 12.99 10.78 -10.09
N ALA A 74 13.79 11.38 -10.98
CA ALA A 74 13.68 11.26 -12.43
C ALA A 74 14.45 10.05 -12.94
N SER A 75 15.67 9.82 -12.41
CA SER A 75 16.47 8.62 -12.71
C SER A 75 17.37 8.26 -11.52
N VAL A 76 17.70 6.97 -11.41
CA VAL A 76 18.61 6.45 -10.40
C VAL A 76 19.72 5.66 -11.10
N ASP A 77 20.96 5.95 -10.78
CA ASP A 77 22.14 5.17 -11.15
C ASP A 77 22.91 4.72 -9.89
N PRO A 78 23.93 3.85 -9.98
CA PRO A 78 24.62 3.33 -8.79
C PRO A 78 25.31 4.36 -7.89
N ARG A 79 25.45 5.61 -8.33
CA ARG A 79 26.16 6.68 -7.59
C ARG A 79 25.25 7.79 -7.10
N GLY A 80 23.95 7.74 -7.41
CA GLY A 80 23.03 8.78 -6.94
C GLY A 80 21.71 8.83 -7.68
N VAL A 81 20.96 9.86 -7.36
CA VAL A 81 19.61 10.10 -7.84
C VAL A 81 19.55 11.47 -8.53
N THR A 82 19.12 11.49 -9.79
CA THR A 82 18.78 12.73 -10.50
C THR A 82 17.30 13.05 -10.24
N LEU A 83 17.02 14.26 -9.81
CA LEU A 83 15.69 14.75 -9.47
C LEU A 83 14.96 15.34 -10.68
N ALA A 84 13.65 15.44 -10.61
CA ALA A 84 12.83 16.07 -11.65
C ALA A 84 13.15 17.56 -11.86
N SER A 85 13.59 18.26 -10.82
CA SER A 85 14.12 19.63 -10.89
C SER A 85 15.45 19.76 -11.67
N GLY A 86 16.10 18.65 -12.00
CA GLY A 86 17.44 18.61 -12.59
C GLY A 86 18.58 18.58 -11.57
N ALA A 87 18.29 18.75 -10.26
CA ALA A 87 19.28 18.60 -9.21
C ALA A 87 19.71 17.12 -9.07
N ARG A 88 20.89 16.91 -8.45
CA ARG A 88 21.41 15.56 -8.19
C ARG A 88 21.72 15.38 -6.70
N VAL A 89 21.44 14.19 -6.21
CA VAL A 89 21.82 13.70 -4.89
C VAL A 89 22.81 12.56 -5.10
N ASP A 90 24.09 12.82 -4.88
CA ASP A 90 25.12 11.77 -4.86
C ASP A 90 25.03 11.04 -3.52
N ALA A 91 25.20 9.71 -3.53
CA ALA A 91 25.04 8.88 -2.34
C ALA A 91 25.99 7.67 -2.37
N ASP A 92 26.48 7.29 -1.18
CA ASP A 92 27.26 6.08 -0.97
C ASP A 92 26.36 4.83 -0.97
N TYR A 93 25.13 4.99 -0.49
CA TYR A 93 24.08 3.95 -0.46
C TYR A 93 22.77 4.49 -1.01
N ILE A 94 22.05 3.65 -1.73
CA ILE A 94 20.75 3.99 -2.31
C ILE A 94 19.71 2.97 -1.87
N VAL A 95 18.55 3.44 -1.43
CA VAL A 95 17.40 2.60 -1.09
C VAL A 95 16.23 2.95 -1.99
N LEU A 96 15.82 2.00 -2.82
CA LEU A 96 14.67 2.09 -3.71
C LEU A 96 13.42 1.63 -2.95
N ALA A 97 12.55 2.57 -2.60
CA ALA A 97 11.34 2.35 -1.79
C ALA A 97 10.11 3.00 -2.44
N SER A 98 10.09 3.13 -3.77
CA SER A 98 9.02 3.82 -4.53
C SER A 98 7.68 3.09 -4.53
N GLY A 99 7.64 1.83 -4.07
CA GLY A 99 6.41 1.07 -3.87
C GLY A 99 5.66 0.75 -5.16
N SER A 100 4.34 0.84 -5.12
CA SER A 100 3.45 0.53 -6.26
C SER A 100 2.38 1.60 -6.44
N GLY A 101 1.88 1.75 -7.67
CA GLY A 101 0.66 2.42 -8.01
C GLY A 101 -0.55 1.50 -7.79
N TYR A 102 -1.71 2.10 -7.46
CA TYR A 102 -2.99 1.41 -7.35
C TYR A 102 -4.12 2.41 -7.64
N PRO A 103 -5.27 1.98 -8.19
CA PRO A 103 -6.37 2.89 -8.46
C PRO A 103 -6.87 3.61 -7.20
N TYR A 104 -7.30 4.86 -7.40
CA TYR A 104 -8.01 5.63 -6.40
C TYR A 104 -9.31 4.90 -5.97
N PRO A 105 -9.71 4.91 -4.67
CA PRO A 105 -9.18 5.71 -3.57
C PRO A 105 -8.07 5.02 -2.75
N ALA A 106 -7.71 3.76 -3.02
CA ALA A 106 -6.73 3.02 -2.23
C ALA A 106 -5.33 3.65 -2.24
N LYS A 107 -4.95 4.30 -3.36
CA LYS A 107 -3.81 5.22 -3.39
C LYS A 107 -4.23 6.56 -3.97
N ILE A 108 -3.86 7.62 -3.27
CA ILE A 108 -4.22 8.99 -3.61
C ILE A 108 -3.06 9.60 -4.39
N GLU A 109 -3.31 9.98 -5.63
CA GLU A 109 -2.35 10.65 -6.49
C GLU A 109 -2.43 12.16 -6.29
N SER A 110 -1.81 12.66 -5.22
CA SER A 110 -1.62 14.08 -4.95
C SER A 110 -0.27 14.27 -4.30
N ASP A 111 0.43 15.35 -4.63
CA ASP A 111 1.71 15.71 -4.02
C ASP A 111 1.51 16.58 -2.77
N ASP A 112 0.28 16.95 -2.42
CA ASP A 112 -0.07 17.67 -1.19
C ASP A 112 -1.29 17.07 -0.50
N ALA A 113 -1.29 17.14 0.84
CA ALA A 113 -2.34 16.61 1.69
C ALA A 113 -3.67 17.39 1.51
N ALA A 114 -3.61 18.69 1.26
CA ALA A 114 -4.80 19.51 1.11
C ALA A 114 -5.60 19.12 -0.15
N GLY A 115 -4.93 18.98 -1.31
CA GLY A 115 -5.55 18.52 -2.54
C GLY A 115 -6.06 17.07 -2.45
N ALA A 116 -5.33 16.21 -1.71
CA ALA A 116 -5.78 14.85 -1.41
C ALA A 116 -7.09 14.84 -0.60
N LEU A 117 -7.18 15.65 0.46
CA LEU A 117 -8.39 15.80 1.28
C LEU A 117 -9.56 16.39 0.49
N GLU A 118 -9.30 17.39 -0.34
CA GLU A 118 -10.33 17.96 -1.21
C GLU A 118 -10.92 16.91 -2.16
N ARG A 119 -10.05 16.10 -2.78
CA ARG A 119 -10.47 14.99 -3.65
C ARG A 119 -11.29 13.95 -2.90
N LEU A 120 -10.86 13.55 -1.69
CA LEU A 120 -11.62 12.62 -0.84
C LEU A 120 -13.01 13.17 -0.50
N ARG A 121 -13.09 14.45 -0.08
CA ARG A 121 -14.37 15.12 0.24
C ARG A 121 -15.29 15.26 -0.97
N ALA A 122 -14.73 15.55 -2.15
CA ALA A 122 -15.50 15.59 -3.39
C ALA A 122 -16.08 14.22 -3.74
N THR A 123 -15.24 13.17 -3.72
CA THR A 123 -15.69 11.80 -4.00
C THR A 123 -16.65 11.27 -2.92
N HIS A 124 -16.48 11.66 -1.66
CA HIS A 124 -17.44 11.34 -0.60
C HIS A 124 -18.86 11.86 -0.94
N LYS A 125 -18.98 13.09 -1.43
CA LYS A 125 -20.28 13.66 -1.84
C LYS A 125 -20.90 12.88 -2.98
N GLU A 126 -20.10 12.49 -3.98
CA GLU A 126 -20.54 11.65 -5.09
C GLU A 126 -21.05 10.29 -4.57
N LEU A 127 -20.27 9.63 -3.72
CA LEU A 127 -20.62 8.33 -3.13
C LEU A 127 -21.85 8.45 -2.22
N ALA A 128 -21.96 9.51 -1.40
CA ALA A 128 -23.11 9.73 -0.53
C ALA A 128 -24.43 9.83 -1.31
N GLY A 129 -24.40 10.48 -2.50
CA GLY A 129 -25.56 10.61 -3.39
C GLY A 129 -25.89 9.33 -4.18
N ALA A 130 -24.97 8.38 -4.31
CA ALA A 130 -25.16 7.15 -5.07
C ALA A 130 -25.93 6.10 -4.24
N GLY A 131 -26.98 5.52 -4.80
CA GLY A 131 -27.72 4.41 -4.16
C GLY A 131 -27.12 3.04 -4.44
N ARG A 132 -26.46 2.88 -5.59
CA ARG A 132 -25.92 1.61 -6.09
C ARG A 132 -24.43 1.78 -6.41
N VAL A 133 -23.60 0.95 -5.79
CA VAL A 133 -22.13 0.99 -5.93
C VAL A 133 -21.65 -0.28 -6.59
N LEU A 134 -20.85 -0.17 -7.64
CA LEU A 134 -20.15 -1.28 -8.26
C LEU A 134 -18.68 -1.23 -7.90
N ILE A 135 -18.12 -2.33 -7.40
CA ILE A 135 -16.70 -2.51 -7.13
C ILE A 135 -16.16 -3.59 -8.08
N ALA A 136 -15.21 -3.22 -8.93
CA ALA A 136 -14.53 -4.15 -9.82
C ALA A 136 -13.24 -4.64 -9.17
N GLY A 137 -13.27 -5.87 -8.65
CA GLY A 137 -12.19 -6.55 -7.93
C GLY A 137 -12.59 -6.94 -6.51
N ALA A 138 -12.50 -8.23 -6.18
CA ALA A 138 -12.74 -8.83 -4.86
C ALA A 138 -11.44 -9.14 -4.10
N GLY A 139 -10.36 -8.43 -4.41
CA GLY A 139 -9.15 -8.43 -3.59
C GLY A 139 -9.36 -7.67 -2.27
N PRO A 140 -8.35 -7.65 -1.37
CA PRO A 140 -8.45 -7.00 -0.07
C PRO A 140 -8.99 -5.56 -0.13
N VAL A 141 -8.55 -4.77 -1.11
CA VAL A 141 -9.00 -3.37 -1.27
C VAL A 141 -10.50 -3.28 -1.58
N GLY A 142 -11.00 -4.11 -2.51
CA GLY A 142 -12.42 -4.09 -2.87
C GLY A 142 -13.32 -4.55 -1.73
N LEU A 143 -12.90 -5.56 -0.99
CA LEU A 143 -13.60 -6.09 0.17
C LEU A 143 -13.62 -5.08 1.34
N GLU A 144 -12.47 -4.48 1.66
CA GLU A 144 -12.40 -3.42 2.67
C GLU A 144 -13.26 -2.20 2.30
N LEU A 145 -13.24 -1.79 1.02
CA LEU A 145 -14.09 -0.68 0.54
C LEU A 145 -15.57 -0.99 0.70
N ALA A 146 -16.01 -2.20 0.35
CA ALA A 146 -17.39 -2.61 0.57
C ALA A 146 -17.77 -2.57 2.06
N GLY A 147 -16.91 -3.08 2.95
CA GLY A 147 -17.11 -3.01 4.39
C GLY A 147 -17.20 -1.58 4.92
N GLU A 148 -16.33 -0.68 4.48
CA GLU A 148 -16.36 0.73 4.87
C GLU A 148 -17.62 1.45 4.37
N ILE A 149 -18.06 1.17 3.14
CA ILE A 149 -19.32 1.73 2.58
C ILE A 149 -20.52 1.23 3.40
N LYS A 150 -20.60 -0.06 3.65
CA LYS A 150 -21.72 -0.66 4.38
C LYS A 150 -21.75 -0.26 5.86
N ALA A 151 -20.61 0.06 6.47
CA ALA A 151 -20.55 0.57 7.84
C ALA A 151 -21.18 1.97 7.97
N VAL A 152 -21.08 2.81 6.93
CA VAL A 152 -21.64 4.17 6.93
C VAL A 152 -23.04 4.24 6.32
N TRP A 153 -23.28 3.47 5.26
CA TRP A 153 -24.55 3.42 4.53
C TRP A 153 -25.02 1.97 4.34
N PRO A 154 -25.60 1.35 5.38
CA PRO A 154 -26.04 -0.05 5.33
C PRO A 154 -27.11 -0.30 4.27
N GLU A 155 -27.88 0.73 3.87
CA GLU A 155 -28.95 0.68 2.86
C GLU A 155 -28.44 0.65 1.41
N LYS A 156 -27.18 1.08 1.14
CA LYS A 156 -26.67 1.12 -0.22
C LYS A 156 -26.53 -0.30 -0.81
N ALA A 157 -26.96 -0.46 -2.05
CA ALA A 157 -26.71 -1.67 -2.81
C ALA A 157 -25.24 -1.69 -3.28
N VAL A 158 -24.45 -2.63 -2.75
CA VAL A 158 -23.04 -2.81 -3.12
C VAL A 158 -22.89 -4.13 -3.87
N THR A 159 -22.42 -4.07 -5.11
CA THR A 159 -22.09 -5.24 -5.93
C THR A 159 -20.59 -5.29 -6.15
N ILE A 160 -19.96 -6.44 -5.88
CA ILE A 160 -18.56 -6.72 -6.21
C ILE A 160 -18.51 -7.73 -7.33
N VAL A 161 -17.71 -7.49 -8.36
CA VAL A 161 -17.44 -8.45 -9.44
C VAL A 161 -15.95 -8.79 -9.49
N ASP A 162 -15.62 -10.07 -9.67
CA ASP A 162 -14.25 -10.54 -9.80
C ASP A 162 -14.18 -11.79 -10.70
N PRO A 163 -13.20 -11.89 -11.62
CA PRO A 163 -13.02 -13.09 -12.44
C PRO A 163 -12.52 -14.31 -11.68
N ALA A 164 -12.01 -14.17 -10.47
CA ALA A 164 -11.54 -15.28 -9.65
C ALA A 164 -12.70 -16.18 -9.20
N ALA A 165 -12.42 -17.48 -9.11
CA ALA A 165 -13.40 -18.48 -8.65
C ALA A 165 -13.57 -18.47 -7.11
N GLU A 166 -12.58 -17.94 -6.36
CA GLU A 166 -12.61 -17.91 -4.90
C GLU A 166 -12.00 -16.63 -4.35
N LEU A 167 -12.43 -16.21 -3.16
CA LEU A 167 -11.83 -15.13 -2.41
C LEU A 167 -10.51 -15.58 -1.78
N LEU A 168 -9.54 -14.67 -1.70
CA LEU A 168 -8.27 -14.87 -0.98
C LEU A 168 -7.61 -16.24 -1.27
N PRO A 169 -7.24 -16.54 -2.53
CA PRO A 169 -6.66 -17.84 -2.89
C PRO A 169 -5.38 -18.11 -2.08
N GLY A 170 -5.30 -19.33 -1.54
CA GLY A 170 -4.17 -19.79 -0.72
C GLY A 170 -4.21 -19.36 0.75
N PHE A 171 -5.31 -18.79 1.23
CA PHE A 171 -5.65 -18.68 2.65
C PHE A 171 -6.49 -19.88 3.10
N LEU A 172 -6.68 -20.03 4.43
CA LEU A 172 -7.48 -21.12 4.98
C LEU A 172 -8.92 -21.10 4.44
N PRO A 173 -9.55 -22.27 4.24
CA PRO A 173 -10.98 -22.35 3.87
C PRO A 173 -11.88 -21.59 4.84
N GLU A 174 -11.62 -21.71 6.14
CA GLU A 174 -12.38 -21.07 7.22
C GLU A 174 -12.35 -19.54 7.16
N VAL A 175 -11.23 -18.96 6.68
CA VAL A 175 -11.11 -17.52 6.42
C VAL A 175 -12.07 -17.10 5.30
N ARG A 176 -12.16 -17.90 4.24
CA ARG A 176 -13.06 -17.64 3.10
C ARG A 176 -14.53 -17.81 3.50
N GLU A 177 -14.85 -18.88 4.23
CA GLU A 177 -16.21 -19.15 4.71
C GLU A 177 -16.72 -18.01 5.58
N GLU A 178 -15.90 -17.58 6.55
CA GLU A 178 -16.24 -16.46 7.41
C GLU A 178 -16.39 -15.15 6.65
N LEU A 179 -15.54 -14.91 5.67
CA LEU A 179 -15.62 -13.73 4.80
C LEU A 179 -16.92 -13.73 3.98
N HIS A 180 -17.29 -14.85 3.37
CA HIS A 180 -18.56 -15.00 2.65
C HIS A 180 -19.76 -14.76 3.57
N ARG A 181 -19.73 -15.31 4.78
CA ARG A 181 -20.79 -15.12 5.78
C ARG A 181 -20.97 -13.64 6.12
N GLN A 182 -19.88 -12.93 6.43
CA GLN A 182 -19.94 -11.50 6.78
C GLN A 182 -20.40 -10.64 5.61
N LEU A 183 -19.91 -10.90 4.38
CA LEU A 183 -20.35 -10.16 3.19
C LEU A 183 -21.86 -10.36 2.93
N ALA A 184 -22.38 -11.57 3.12
CA ALA A 184 -23.81 -11.85 3.01
C ALA A 184 -24.64 -11.12 4.09
N GLU A 185 -24.16 -11.10 5.34
CA GLU A 185 -24.80 -10.33 6.43
C GLU A 185 -24.80 -8.82 6.17
N LEU A 186 -23.74 -8.28 5.57
CA LEU A 186 -23.69 -6.89 5.13
C LEU A 186 -24.59 -6.61 3.91
N GLY A 187 -25.15 -7.64 3.28
CA GLY A 187 -25.96 -7.50 2.06
C GLY A 187 -25.15 -7.04 0.86
N VAL A 188 -23.90 -7.51 0.74
CA VAL A 188 -23.05 -7.30 -0.42
C VAL A 188 -23.35 -8.37 -1.47
N ASP A 189 -23.68 -7.96 -2.70
CA ASP A 189 -23.85 -8.83 -3.86
C ASP A 189 -22.48 -9.17 -4.44
N LEU A 190 -21.93 -10.34 -4.06
CA LEU A 190 -20.63 -10.81 -4.52
C LEU A 190 -20.79 -11.75 -5.72
N ARG A 191 -20.19 -11.38 -6.85
CA ARG A 191 -20.21 -12.16 -8.10
C ARG A 191 -18.80 -12.56 -8.50
N LEU A 192 -18.39 -13.72 -8.08
CA LEU A 192 -17.14 -14.37 -8.54
C LEU A 192 -17.32 -14.97 -9.94
N GLU A 193 -16.22 -15.41 -10.57
CA GLU A 193 -16.18 -15.89 -11.95
C GLU A 193 -16.85 -14.93 -12.95
N THR A 194 -16.85 -13.62 -12.60
CA THR A 194 -17.58 -12.59 -13.34
C THR A 194 -16.66 -11.41 -13.69
N SER A 195 -16.55 -11.15 -14.98
CA SER A 195 -15.80 -9.99 -15.50
C SER A 195 -16.73 -8.99 -16.14
N LEU A 196 -16.41 -7.70 -16.04
CA LEU A 196 -17.07 -6.66 -16.84
C LEU A 196 -16.69 -6.83 -18.32
N ALA A 197 -17.67 -6.83 -19.20
CA ALA A 197 -17.44 -6.96 -20.65
C ALA A 197 -16.68 -5.73 -21.22
N ALA A 198 -16.88 -4.58 -20.61
CA ALA A 198 -16.16 -3.33 -20.88
C ALA A 198 -16.13 -2.45 -19.62
N PRO A 199 -15.17 -1.52 -19.52
CA PRO A 199 -15.21 -0.51 -18.46
C PRO A 199 -16.52 0.29 -18.50
N PRO A 200 -17.08 0.71 -17.35
CA PRO A 200 -18.23 1.61 -17.31
C PRO A 200 -17.98 2.91 -18.10
N PRO A 201 -19.03 3.50 -18.69
CA PRO A 201 -18.92 4.70 -19.52
C PRO A 201 -18.58 5.97 -18.71
N VAL A 202 -18.68 5.91 -17.38
CA VAL A 202 -18.24 6.97 -16.46
C VAL A 202 -16.88 6.59 -15.85
N GLY A 203 -16.09 7.59 -15.50
CA GLY A 203 -14.81 7.34 -14.82
C GLY A 203 -14.98 6.69 -13.44
N PRO A 204 -13.98 5.95 -12.93
CA PRO A 204 -14.03 5.41 -11.57
C PRO A 204 -14.09 6.54 -10.54
N ALA A 205 -14.88 6.33 -9.47
CA ALA A 205 -15.13 7.29 -8.40
C ALA A 205 -15.84 8.59 -8.85
N VAL A 206 -16.54 8.55 -9.97
CA VAL A 206 -17.38 9.65 -10.49
C VAL A 206 -18.83 9.16 -10.53
N ALA A 207 -19.77 9.94 -9.97
CA ALA A 207 -21.18 9.60 -9.99
C ALA A 207 -21.79 9.77 -11.39
N GLY A 208 -22.70 8.85 -11.72
CA GLY A 208 -23.45 8.83 -12.97
C GLY A 208 -24.08 7.45 -13.13
N THR A 209 -25.39 7.41 -13.32
CA THR A 209 -26.09 6.13 -13.52
C THR A 209 -25.69 5.49 -14.85
N PHE A 210 -25.30 4.24 -14.80
CA PHE A 210 -24.92 3.44 -15.97
C PHE A 210 -25.37 2.00 -15.82
N THR A 211 -25.42 1.29 -16.94
CA THR A 211 -25.61 -0.17 -16.96
C THR A 211 -24.45 -0.80 -17.71
N VAL A 212 -23.86 -1.84 -17.14
CA VAL A 212 -22.77 -2.63 -17.75
C VAL A 212 -23.10 -4.10 -17.76
N ARG A 213 -22.60 -4.80 -18.75
CA ARG A 213 -22.69 -6.25 -18.83
C ARG A 213 -21.56 -6.89 -18.00
N ALA A 214 -21.93 -7.83 -17.13
CA ALA A 214 -21.03 -8.60 -16.30
C ALA A 214 -21.38 -10.09 -16.41
N GLY A 215 -20.57 -10.87 -17.10
CA GLY A 215 -20.95 -12.23 -17.50
C GLY A 215 -22.22 -12.22 -18.37
N ASP A 216 -23.21 -13.01 -17.97
CA ASP A 216 -24.51 -13.12 -18.65
C ASP A 216 -25.57 -12.13 -18.11
N ALA A 217 -25.24 -11.32 -17.12
CA ALA A 217 -26.15 -10.37 -16.47
C ALA A 217 -25.80 -8.92 -16.78
N GLU A 218 -26.77 -8.03 -16.56
CA GLU A 218 -26.56 -6.59 -16.53
C GLU A 218 -26.52 -6.10 -15.08
N ILE A 219 -25.62 -5.14 -14.80
CA ILE A 219 -25.50 -4.46 -13.51
C ILE A 219 -25.75 -2.97 -13.75
N THR A 220 -26.72 -2.41 -13.04
CA THR A 220 -26.96 -0.97 -13.02
C THR A 220 -26.38 -0.38 -11.73
N ALA A 221 -25.52 0.62 -11.84
CA ALA A 221 -24.91 1.32 -10.72
C ALA A 221 -24.90 2.83 -10.94
N ASP A 222 -24.66 3.59 -9.87
CA ASP A 222 -24.63 5.06 -9.87
C ASP A 222 -23.21 5.61 -9.67
N ILE A 223 -22.29 4.77 -9.19
CA ILE A 223 -20.86 5.03 -9.05
C ILE A 223 -20.12 3.69 -9.09
N TRP A 224 -18.88 3.70 -9.55
CA TRP A 224 -18.06 2.50 -9.47
C TRP A 224 -16.63 2.79 -9.03
N PHE A 225 -15.98 1.77 -8.47
CA PHE A 225 -14.59 1.79 -8.04
C PHE A 225 -13.81 0.65 -8.68
N ARG A 226 -12.60 0.98 -9.14
CA ARG A 226 -11.67 -0.02 -9.64
C ARG A 226 -10.75 -0.50 -8.51
N ALA A 227 -10.90 -1.74 -8.10
CA ALA A 227 -10.15 -2.35 -7.01
C ALA A 227 -9.17 -3.44 -7.49
N HIS A 228 -8.54 -3.25 -8.66
CA HIS A 228 -7.53 -4.10 -9.26
C HIS A 228 -6.54 -3.29 -10.09
N GLY A 229 -5.40 -3.88 -10.47
CA GLY A 229 -4.41 -3.25 -11.36
C GLY A 229 -3.28 -2.56 -10.59
N VAL A 230 -2.63 -3.29 -9.68
CA VAL A 230 -1.39 -2.86 -9.03
C VAL A 230 -0.24 -2.81 -10.05
N SER A 231 0.58 -1.77 -10.01
CA SER A 231 1.78 -1.62 -10.85
C SER A 231 2.99 -1.21 -9.99
N PRO A 232 4.15 -1.89 -10.09
CA PRO A 232 5.35 -1.46 -9.37
C PRO A 232 5.88 -0.14 -9.95
N ASN A 233 6.31 0.78 -9.07
CA ASN A 233 6.85 2.09 -9.47
C ASN A 233 8.36 2.01 -9.73
N ALA A 234 8.78 1.17 -10.69
CA ALA A 234 10.18 0.95 -11.03
C ALA A 234 10.62 1.58 -12.37
N ASP A 235 9.79 2.41 -13.02
CA ASP A 235 10.05 2.93 -14.37
C ASP A 235 11.20 3.94 -14.45
N ARG A 236 11.57 4.53 -13.31
CA ARG A 236 12.56 5.61 -13.21
C ARG A 236 13.98 5.14 -12.88
N LEU A 237 14.21 3.84 -12.99
CA LEU A 237 15.56 3.31 -12.84
C LEU A 237 16.36 3.64 -14.08
N GLY A 238 17.48 4.33 -13.89
CA GLY A 238 18.42 4.67 -14.95
C GLY A 238 19.08 3.41 -15.53
N ALA A 239 19.60 3.55 -16.75
CA ALA A 239 20.32 2.48 -17.45
C ALA A 239 21.54 1.94 -16.67
N GLY A 240 22.05 2.69 -15.70
CA GLY A 240 23.21 2.32 -14.88
C GLY A 240 22.98 1.17 -13.89
N LEU A 241 21.74 0.79 -13.62
CA LEU A 241 21.43 -0.37 -12.76
C LEU A 241 21.32 -1.69 -13.53
N GLY A 242 21.45 -1.65 -14.86
CA GLY A 242 21.44 -2.83 -15.70
C GLY A 242 20.07 -3.52 -15.82
N ASP A 243 20.06 -4.78 -16.25
CA ASP A 243 18.85 -5.60 -16.43
C ASP A 243 18.43 -6.27 -15.10
N VAL A 244 18.01 -5.44 -14.14
CA VAL A 244 17.59 -5.91 -12.80
C VAL A 244 16.07 -6.04 -12.66
N ARG A 245 15.30 -5.78 -13.73
CA ARG A 245 13.84 -5.89 -13.72
C ARG A 245 13.37 -7.30 -14.06
N THR A 246 12.28 -7.69 -13.46
CA THR A 246 11.49 -8.86 -13.87
C THR A 246 10.54 -8.49 -15.00
N GLY A 247 9.93 -9.49 -15.64
CA GLY A 247 8.95 -9.27 -16.72
C GLY A 247 7.69 -8.51 -16.28
N ASP A 248 7.36 -8.51 -14.99
CA ASP A 248 6.26 -7.77 -14.38
C ASP A 248 6.70 -6.41 -13.79
N GLY A 249 7.93 -5.98 -14.08
CA GLY A 249 8.47 -4.66 -13.73
C GLY A 249 9.03 -4.53 -12.32
N ARG A 250 9.11 -5.61 -11.53
CA ARG A 250 9.75 -5.59 -10.21
C ARG A 250 11.27 -5.67 -10.30
N LEU A 251 11.94 -5.38 -9.17
CA LEU A 251 13.39 -5.44 -9.05
C LEU A 251 13.84 -6.76 -8.47
N ARG A 252 14.82 -7.39 -9.13
CA ARG A 252 15.48 -8.58 -8.60
C ARG A 252 16.39 -8.20 -7.45
N VAL A 253 16.11 -8.75 -6.28
CA VAL A 253 16.92 -8.55 -5.07
C VAL A 253 17.56 -9.85 -4.61
N THR A 254 18.56 -9.71 -3.74
CA THR A 254 19.15 -10.84 -2.99
C THR A 254 18.37 -11.07 -1.71
N GLU A 255 18.73 -12.09 -0.94
CA GLU A 255 18.21 -12.32 0.41
C GLU A 255 18.52 -11.19 1.40
N ARG A 256 19.53 -10.36 1.12
CA ARG A 256 19.88 -9.17 1.91
C ARG A 256 19.18 -7.91 1.43
N LEU A 257 18.28 -8.05 0.45
CA LEU A 257 17.50 -6.97 -0.19
C LEU A 257 18.34 -5.95 -0.97
N ASN A 258 19.60 -6.23 -1.25
CA ASN A 258 20.32 -5.42 -2.23
C ASN A 258 19.96 -5.85 -3.65
N VAL A 259 19.92 -4.88 -4.56
CA VAL A 259 19.63 -5.08 -5.98
C VAL A 259 20.73 -5.96 -6.58
N ARG A 260 20.38 -7.00 -7.32
CA ARG A 260 21.35 -7.96 -7.88
C ARG A 260 22.44 -7.26 -8.68
N GLY A 261 23.69 -7.55 -8.35
CA GLY A 261 24.87 -6.94 -8.97
C GLY A 261 25.31 -5.61 -8.32
N HIS A 262 24.65 -5.15 -7.24
CA HIS A 262 24.97 -3.89 -6.58
C HIS A 262 24.98 -4.06 -5.06
N ASP A 263 26.15 -4.02 -4.43
CA ASP A 263 26.29 -4.24 -2.98
C ASP A 263 25.84 -3.05 -2.11
N HIS A 264 25.66 -1.86 -2.70
CA HIS A 264 25.32 -0.61 -2.03
C HIS A 264 23.96 -0.03 -2.48
N VAL A 265 23.25 -0.71 -3.39
CA VAL A 265 21.91 -0.33 -3.84
C VAL A 265 20.92 -1.36 -3.32
N TYR A 266 19.96 -0.94 -2.52
CA TYR A 266 18.94 -1.77 -1.90
C TYR A 266 17.57 -1.46 -2.50
N ALA A 267 16.67 -2.43 -2.44
CA ALA A 267 15.26 -2.22 -2.76
C ALA A 267 14.37 -2.90 -1.73
N LEU A 268 13.23 -2.28 -1.42
CA LEU A 268 12.30 -2.79 -0.41
C LEU A 268 10.83 -2.55 -0.77
N GLY A 269 9.95 -3.35 -0.17
CA GLY A 269 8.49 -3.25 -0.35
C GLY A 269 8.02 -3.73 -1.73
N ASP A 270 6.96 -3.11 -2.24
CA ASP A 270 6.19 -3.59 -3.39
C ASP A 270 6.97 -3.68 -4.70
N ILE A 271 8.07 -2.92 -4.83
CA ILE A 271 8.88 -2.94 -6.04
C ILE A 271 9.82 -4.14 -6.16
N THR A 272 9.99 -4.94 -5.11
CA THR A 272 10.88 -6.11 -5.09
C THR A 272 10.21 -7.35 -5.64
N ASP A 273 11.01 -8.31 -6.14
CA ASP A 273 10.57 -9.62 -6.60
C ASP A 273 10.45 -10.66 -5.47
N VAL A 274 10.60 -10.25 -4.21
CA VAL A 274 10.38 -11.15 -3.06
C VAL A 274 9.02 -11.83 -3.19
N PRO A 275 8.94 -13.18 -3.09
CA PRO A 275 7.72 -13.94 -3.38
C PRO A 275 6.73 -13.92 -2.21
N GLU A 276 6.18 -12.75 -1.92
CA GLU A 276 5.20 -12.53 -0.86
C GLU A 276 4.16 -11.49 -1.25
N ALA A 277 3.06 -11.42 -0.49
CA ALA A 277 2.04 -10.41 -0.68
C ALA A 277 2.62 -9.00 -0.48
N LYS A 278 2.22 -8.05 -1.36
CA LYS A 278 2.72 -6.67 -1.28
C LYS A 278 1.88 -5.90 -0.26
N MET A 279 2.43 -5.78 0.97
CA MET A 279 1.76 -5.19 2.13
C MET A 279 2.71 -4.29 2.93
N ALA A 280 2.13 -3.30 3.62
CA ALA A 280 2.85 -2.37 4.47
C ALA A 280 3.74 -3.08 5.53
N ALA A 281 3.20 -4.13 6.16
CA ALA A 281 3.93 -4.90 7.18
C ALA A 281 5.21 -5.54 6.63
N HIS A 282 5.16 -6.11 5.42
CA HIS A 282 6.33 -6.69 4.77
C HIS A 282 7.33 -5.60 4.37
N ALA A 283 6.87 -4.48 3.82
CA ALA A 283 7.74 -3.36 3.49
C ALA A 283 8.49 -2.80 4.72
N MET A 284 7.87 -2.79 5.89
CA MET A 284 8.51 -2.38 7.15
C MET A 284 9.53 -3.42 7.63
N ARG A 285 9.24 -4.73 7.53
CA ARG A 285 10.23 -5.79 7.81
C ARG A 285 11.43 -5.75 6.85
N HIS A 286 11.19 -5.44 5.57
CA HIS A 286 12.27 -5.18 4.62
C HIS A 286 13.14 -4.00 5.08
N ALA A 287 12.52 -2.94 5.59
CA ALA A 287 13.24 -1.76 6.06
C ALA A 287 14.18 -2.08 7.22
N ASP A 288 13.78 -2.97 8.15
CA ASP A 288 14.61 -3.42 9.27
C ASP A 288 15.89 -4.12 8.76
N VAL A 289 15.76 -5.02 7.78
CA VAL A 289 16.89 -5.74 7.18
C VAL A 289 17.82 -4.79 6.42
N VAL A 290 17.25 -3.88 5.62
CA VAL A 290 18.03 -2.90 4.85
C VAL A 290 18.76 -1.94 5.79
N ALA A 291 18.09 -1.46 6.85
CA ALA A 291 18.71 -0.58 7.83
C ALA A 291 19.88 -1.28 8.58
N ALA A 292 19.71 -2.54 8.97
CA ALA A 292 20.76 -3.32 9.61
C ALA A 292 21.99 -3.50 8.69
N ASN A 293 21.75 -3.82 7.41
CA ASN A 293 22.81 -4.04 6.44
C ASN A 293 23.58 -2.76 6.09
N ILE A 294 22.87 -1.66 5.79
CA ILE A 294 23.50 -0.36 5.52
C ILE A 294 24.24 0.14 6.78
N GLY A 295 23.63 0.00 7.96
CA GLY A 295 24.25 0.38 9.23
C GLY A 295 25.57 -0.38 9.49
N ALA A 296 25.63 -1.68 9.19
CA ALA A 296 26.86 -2.47 9.26
C ALA A 296 27.92 -1.93 8.28
N GLN A 297 27.55 -1.74 7.01
CA GLN A 297 28.47 -1.23 5.98
C GLN A 297 29.00 0.17 6.30
N VAL A 298 28.19 1.06 6.86
CA VAL A 298 28.61 2.40 7.32
C VAL A 298 29.67 2.31 8.42
N ARG A 299 29.63 1.26 9.26
CA ARG A 299 30.68 0.99 10.28
C ARG A 299 31.87 0.22 9.75
N GLY A 300 31.90 -0.11 8.44
CA GLY A 300 32.96 -0.94 7.84
C GLY A 300 32.82 -2.43 8.11
N GLU A 301 31.63 -2.89 8.54
CA GLU A 301 31.28 -4.28 8.79
C GLU A 301 30.58 -4.90 7.59
N PRO A 302 30.68 -6.21 7.35
CA PRO A 302 29.94 -6.86 6.26
C PRO A 302 28.44 -6.90 6.55
N PRO A 303 27.57 -6.74 5.52
CA PRO A 303 26.13 -6.89 5.69
C PRO A 303 25.79 -8.36 5.96
N ALA A 304 25.09 -8.65 7.06
CA ALA A 304 24.79 -10.01 7.49
C ALA A 304 23.28 -10.29 7.66
N ALA A 305 22.44 -9.24 7.73
CA ALA A 305 21.00 -9.42 7.90
C ALA A 305 20.37 -9.99 6.62
N VAL A 306 19.53 -11.01 6.79
CA VAL A 306 18.83 -11.73 5.72
C VAL A 306 17.33 -11.58 5.92
N TYR A 307 16.59 -11.36 4.85
CA TYR A 307 15.14 -11.38 4.84
C TYR A 307 14.62 -12.76 4.45
N GLU A 308 13.80 -13.33 5.29
CA GLU A 308 13.11 -14.58 5.03
C GLU A 308 11.59 -14.28 4.95
N PRO A 309 10.95 -14.49 3.77
CA PRO A 309 9.52 -14.42 3.65
C PRO A 309 8.82 -15.39 4.59
N SER A 310 7.71 -14.98 5.21
CA SER A 310 6.94 -15.88 6.07
C SER A 310 6.39 -17.05 5.26
N PRO A 311 6.54 -18.30 5.72
CA PRO A 311 5.91 -19.46 5.07
C PRO A 311 4.38 -19.43 5.20
N VAL A 312 3.86 -18.75 6.22
CA VAL A 312 2.42 -18.57 6.44
C VAL A 312 1.97 -17.22 5.89
N ARG A 313 0.92 -17.26 5.07
CA ARG A 313 0.28 -16.04 4.58
C ARG A 313 -0.39 -15.33 5.74
N PHE A 314 -0.12 -14.03 5.86
CA PHE A 314 -0.71 -13.15 6.86
C PHE A 314 -1.66 -12.17 6.19
N ILE A 315 -2.82 -11.93 6.83
CA ILE A 315 -3.72 -10.85 6.44
C ILE A 315 -4.52 -10.38 7.66
N LEU A 316 -4.76 -9.07 7.74
CA LEU A 316 -5.83 -8.44 8.52
C LEU A 316 -6.71 -7.68 7.55
N LEU A 317 -7.90 -8.17 7.30
CA LEU A 317 -8.87 -7.62 6.34
C LEU A 317 -10.12 -7.19 7.11
N PRO A 318 -10.20 -5.93 7.56
CA PRO A 318 -11.40 -5.42 8.20
C PRO A 318 -12.54 -5.24 7.17
N LEU A 319 -13.77 -5.48 7.62
CA LEU A 319 -14.99 -5.12 6.93
C LEU A 319 -15.69 -4.02 7.73
N GLY A 320 -15.26 -2.79 7.52
CA GLY A 320 -15.59 -1.67 8.39
C GLY A 320 -14.87 -1.76 9.76
N PRO A 321 -15.28 -0.94 10.76
CA PRO A 321 -14.61 -0.87 12.05
C PRO A 321 -14.69 -2.15 12.89
N GLU A 322 -15.79 -2.88 12.82
CA GLU A 322 -16.12 -3.95 13.77
C GLU A 322 -16.04 -5.37 13.14
N GLY A 323 -16.10 -5.49 11.81
CA GLY A 323 -16.07 -6.76 11.09
C GLY A 323 -14.71 -7.09 10.51
N GLY A 324 -14.65 -8.24 9.82
CA GLY A 324 -13.52 -8.67 9.04
C GLY A 324 -12.98 -10.02 9.40
N VAL A 325 -11.95 -10.43 8.68
CA VAL A 325 -11.24 -11.69 8.86
C VAL A 325 -9.74 -11.47 8.92
N GLY A 326 -9.03 -12.33 9.62
CA GLY A 326 -7.58 -12.35 9.62
C GLY A 326 -7.03 -13.76 9.56
N GLN A 327 -5.80 -13.88 9.09
CA GLN A 327 -4.99 -15.08 9.20
C GLN A 327 -3.61 -14.71 9.68
N ALA A 328 -3.11 -15.42 10.66
CA ALA A 328 -1.77 -15.26 11.20
C ALA A 328 -1.15 -16.62 11.51
N PRO A 329 0.19 -16.72 11.67
CA PRO A 329 0.80 -17.90 12.27
C PRO A 329 0.45 -17.98 13.75
N GLY A 330 0.08 -19.18 14.22
CA GLY A 330 -0.07 -19.50 15.64
C GLY A 330 1.29 -19.75 16.31
N ASP A 331 1.26 -20.04 17.61
CA ASP A 331 2.47 -20.35 18.41
C ASP A 331 3.20 -21.61 17.92
N ASP A 332 2.47 -22.52 17.30
CA ASP A 332 3.01 -23.73 16.65
C ASP A 332 3.48 -23.49 15.20
N GLY A 333 3.37 -22.25 14.71
CA GLY A 333 3.69 -21.87 13.34
C GLY A 333 2.62 -22.25 12.29
N ALA A 334 1.53 -22.92 12.68
CA ALA A 334 0.41 -23.21 11.79
C ALA A 334 -0.46 -21.95 11.57
N PRO A 335 -1.05 -21.77 10.38
CA PRO A 335 -1.99 -20.67 10.17
C PRO A 335 -3.29 -20.90 10.97
N PHE A 336 -3.87 -19.81 11.51
CA PHE A 336 -5.17 -19.85 12.14
C PHE A 336 -6.06 -18.68 11.72
N LEU A 337 -7.38 -18.88 11.75
CA LEU A 337 -8.36 -17.81 11.55
C LEU A 337 -8.40 -16.90 12.77
N MET A 338 -8.12 -15.62 12.57
CA MET A 338 -8.29 -14.60 13.61
C MET A 338 -9.75 -14.17 13.68
N PRO A 339 -10.39 -14.18 14.88
CA PRO A 339 -11.76 -13.72 15.06
C PRO A 339 -11.94 -12.24 14.68
N ALA A 340 -13.12 -11.87 14.20
CA ALA A 340 -13.45 -10.49 13.81
C ALA A 340 -13.16 -9.46 14.91
N ALA A 341 -13.38 -9.81 16.17
CA ALA A 341 -13.06 -8.94 17.31
C ALA A 341 -11.55 -8.58 17.39
N GLN A 342 -10.66 -9.54 17.11
CA GLN A 342 -9.22 -9.28 17.08
C GLN A 342 -8.83 -8.45 15.84
N VAL A 343 -9.44 -8.72 14.69
CA VAL A 343 -9.20 -7.92 13.46
C VAL A 343 -9.66 -6.48 13.68
N SER A 344 -10.83 -6.28 14.31
CA SER A 344 -11.36 -4.98 14.72
C SER A 344 -10.37 -4.25 15.64
N GLU A 345 -9.89 -4.91 16.70
CA GLU A 345 -8.96 -4.36 17.68
C GLU A 345 -7.62 -3.97 17.03
N TYR A 346 -7.01 -4.87 16.25
CA TYR A 346 -5.67 -4.64 15.69
C TYR A 346 -5.67 -3.69 14.49
N LYS A 347 -6.71 -3.69 13.68
CA LYS A 347 -6.74 -2.87 12.46
C LYS A 347 -8.08 -2.14 12.27
N GLY A 348 -9.22 -2.79 12.48
CA GLY A 348 -10.53 -2.28 12.09
C GLY A 348 -10.85 -0.90 12.65
N ARG A 349 -10.72 -0.70 13.96
CA ARG A 349 -11.13 0.54 14.65
C ARG A 349 -10.28 1.74 14.31
N ALA A 350 -8.98 1.63 14.49
CA ALA A 350 -8.06 2.75 14.39
C ALA A 350 -7.16 2.70 13.14
N LEU A 351 -7.23 1.63 12.34
CA LEU A 351 -6.38 1.45 11.16
C LEU A 351 -4.88 1.64 11.43
N MET A 352 -4.44 1.36 12.67
CA MET A 352 -3.05 1.51 13.14
C MET A 352 -2.50 2.95 13.04
N THR A 353 -3.34 3.99 13.03
CA THR A 353 -2.90 5.39 12.88
C THR A 353 -1.93 5.82 13.96
N GLU A 354 -2.11 5.38 15.22
CA GLU A 354 -1.22 5.68 16.35
C GLU A 354 0.24 5.27 16.08
N ARG A 355 0.44 4.08 15.49
CA ARG A 355 1.79 3.61 15.12
C ARG A 355 2.50 4.55 14.15
N PHE A 356 1.76 5.15 13.23
CA PHE A 356 2.32 6.11 12.28
C PHE A 356 2.50 7.49 12.91
N ALA A 357 1.61 7.90 13.81
CA ALA A 357 1.81 9.11 14.61
C ALA A 357 3.13 9.04 15.40
N GLU A 358 3.45 7.90 16.04
CA GLU A 358 4.73 7.66 16.71
C GLU A 358 5.91 7.67 15.72
N LEU A 359 5.77 6.98 14.56
CA LEU A 359 6.82 6.94 13.54
C LEU A 359 7.17 8.36 13.06
N PHE A 360 6.19 9.19 12.82
CA PHE A 360 6.36 10.55 12.30
C PHE A 360 6.51 11.62 13.40
N GLY A 361 6.45 11.26 14.70
CA GLY A 361 6.63 12.18 15.83
C GLY A 361 5.49 13.19 15.98
N THR A 362 4.27 12.79 15.60
CA THR A 362 3.04 13.58 15.71
C THR A 362 2.11 13.10 16.82
N ALA A 363 2.51 12.04 17.55
CA ALA A 363 1.81 11.51 18.72
C ALA A 363 1.98 12.43 19.93
#